data_e7c690cdeaf83837b3f1069233fa6c47
#
_entry.id   e7c690cdeaf83837b3f1069233fa6c47
#
_cell.length_a   1.000
_cell.length_b   1.000
_cell.length_c   1.000
_cell.angle_alpha   90.00
_cell.angle_beta   90.00
_cell.angle_gamma   90.00
#
_symmetry.space_group_name_H-M   'P 1'
#
loop_
_entity.id
_entity.type
_entity.pdbx_description
1 polymer ?
#
loop_
_entity_poly.entity_id
_entity_poly.type
_entity_poly.pdbx_seq_one_letter_code
_entity_poly.pdbx_strand_id
1 'polypeptide(L)'
;MTEKLNPSKHDAAWLGDNDHQLVPEPLTQALDRLYTSGPDETSIAAAQIKLDRALKAEEAEVVYYDHVPDSPIGAFFVGLSERGVVALSFAESENSFRDWLQHRVRATLVREPNKLREVVSQVLDYLEGHRKDFTFEYDLRPLTPFQRNVLATVQKVPRGEYLTYGELARRIGKPGAARAVGQALGSNPIPILIPCHRVLASDGSLGGYSGRGGVRTKEALLRLEGALH
;
A
#
# COMPACT_ATOMS: atom_id res chain seq x y z
N MET A 1 -57.49 -25.42 -8.60
CA MET A 1 -57.81 -25.24 -7.18
C MET A 1 -56.61 -24.61 -6.55
N THR A 2 -56.65 -23.30 -6.47
CA THR A 2 -55.57 -22.45 -5.93
C THR A 2 -56.06 -21.93 -4.58
N GLU A 3 -55.52 -22.47 -3.51
CA GLU A 3 -55.86 -22.11 -2.14
C GLU A 3 -55.06 -20.84 -1.78
N LYS A 4 -55.78 -19.75 -1.55
CA LYS A 4 -55.23 -18.48 -1.03
C LYS A 4 -54.94 -18.65 0.46
N LEU A 5 -53.66 -18.63 0.81
CA LEU A 5 -53.23 -18.51 2.20
C LEU A 5 -53.56 -17.10 2.73
N ASN A 6 -54.45 -17.07 3.70
CA ASN A 6 -54.83 -15.89 4.46
C ASN A 6 -53.87 -15.73 5.67
N PRO A 7 -53.12 -14.65 5.81
CA PRO A 7 -52.27 -14.41 6.97
C PRO A 7 -53.00 -13.57 8.00
N SER A 8 -53.96 -14.18 8.68
CA SER A 8 -54.56 -13.57 9.86
C SER A 8 -54.77 -14.63 10.92
N LYS A 9 -53.93 -14.60 11.94
CA LYS A 9 -54.00 -15.19 13.28
C LYS A 9 -52.74 -15.95 13.66
N HIS A 10 -51.69 -15.22 13.96
CA HIS A 10 -50.72 -15.66 14.96
C HIS A 10 -50.41 -14.50 15.90
N ASP A 11 -51.15 -14.52 16.99
CA ASP A 11 -50.74 -14.23 18.36
C ASP A 11 -49.71 -13.11 18.58
N ALA A 12 -50.24 -11.90 18.62
CA ALA A 12 -49.63 -10.77 19.36
C ALA A 12 -49.91 -10.97 20.89
N ALA A 13 -49.47 -12.09 21.46
CA ALA A 13 -49.62 -12.38 22.90
C ALA A 13 -48.28 -12.20 23.66
N TRP A 14 -47.44 -11.25 23.21
CA TRP A 14 -46.12 -10.98 23.84
C TRP A 14 -45.92 -9.55 24.35
N LEU A 15 -46.92 -8.68 24.19
CA LEU A 15 -46.85 -7.34 24.77
C LEU A 15 -47.82 -7.28 25.94
N GLY A 16 -47.32 -7.53 27.14
CA GLY A 16 -47.99 -7.21 28.36
C GLY A 16 -48.33 -5.72 28.42
N ASP A 17 -49.53 -5.42 28.89
CA ASP A 17 -50.22 -4.12 28.91
C ASP A 17 -49.57 -3.02 29.79
N ASN A 18 -48.24 -2.94 29.90
CA ASN A 18 -47.61 -1.99 30.82
C ASN A 18 -46.36 -1.26 30.34
N ASP A 19 -46.01 -1.23 29.02
CA ASP A 19 -44.77 -0.56 28.56
C ASP A 19 -44.98 0.64 27.59
N HIS A 20 -46.17 1.26 27.60
CA HIS A 20 -46.41 2.46 26.78
C HIS A 20 -45.80 3.76 27.33
N GLN A 21 -44.97 3.70 28.38
CA GLN A 21 -44.39 4.91 29.00
C GLN A 21 -42.88 5.08 28.87
N LEU A 22 -42.16 4.31 28.02
CA LEU A 22 -40.69 4.35 27.98
C LEU A 22 -40.09 5.04 26.76
N VAL A 23 -40.88 5.48 25.79
CA VAL A 23 -40.33 6.24 24.65
C VAL A 23 -40.69 7.72 24.84
N PRO A 24 -39.70 8.62 24.96
CA PRO A 24 -39.97 10.05 25.05
C PRO A 24 -40.77 10.54 23.83
N GLU A 25 -41.83 11.34 24.05
CA GLU A 25 -42.66 11.96 22.99
C GLU A 25 -41.88 12.51 21.81
N PRO A 26 -40.72 13.18 22.01
CA PRO A 26 -39.90 13.66 20.88
C PRO A 26 -39.34 12.55 20.00
N LEU A 27 -39.06 11.37 20.58
CA LEU A 27 -38.52 10.22 19.84
C LEU A 27 -39.60 9.52 19.03
N THR A 28 -40.81 9.38 19.59
CA THR A 28 -41.98 8.82 18.91
C THR A 28 -42.36 9.68 17.71
N GLN A 29 -42.39 11.00 17.86
CA GLN A 29 -42.62 11.93 16.74
C GLN A 29 -41.52 11.90 15.68
N ALA A 30 -40.26 11.72 16.08
CA ALA A 30 -39.16 11.57 15.14
C ALA A 30 -39.23 10.26 14.38
N LEU A 31 -39.63 9.17 15.02
CA LEU A 31 -39.85 7.87 14.38
C LEU A 31 -41.05 7.92 13.42
N ASP A 32 -42.17 8.53 13.81
CA ASP A 32 -43.34 8.70 12.94
C ASP A 32 -43.03 9.52 11.70
N ARG A 33 -42.21 10.57 11.81
CA ARG A 33 -41.72 11.32 10.66
C ARG A 33 -40.84 10.48 9.72
N LEU A 34 -39.98 9.63 10.25
CA LEU A 34 -39.17 8.71 9.48
C LEU A 34 -40.00 7.65 8.73
N TYR A 35 -41.10 7.16 9.36
CA TYR A 35 -41.96 6.15 8.76
C TYR A 35 -43.00 6.73 7.79
N THR A 36 -43.47 7.98 8.00
CA THR A 36 -44.53 8.57 7.17
C THR A 36 -44.01 9.36 5.96
N SER A 37 -42.80 9.92 6.04
CA SER A 37 -42.25 10.70 4.91
C SER A 37 -41.29 9.94 4.03
N GLY A 38 -40.77 8.76 4.48
CA GLY A 38 -39.73 8.02 3.76
C GLY A 38 -38.46 8.87 3.52
N PRO A 39 -37.33 8.28 3.23
CA PRO A 39 -36.16 9.06 2.81
C PRO A 39 -36.44 9.72 1.45
N ASP A 40 -36.16 11.01 1.31
CA ASP A 40 -36.27 11.69 0.04
C ASP A 40 -35.33 11.09 -1.04
N GLU A 41 -35.63 11.30 -2.31
CA GLU A 41 -34.86 10.74 -3.41
C GLU A 41 -33.37 11.14 -3.36
N THR A 42 -33.05 12.33 -2.82
CA THR A 42 -31.67 12.80 -2.64
C THR A 42 -30.92 12.04 -1.55
N SER A 43 -31.61 11.70 -0.45
CA SER A 43 -31.07 10.87 0.62
C SER A 43 -30.85 9.41 0.18
N ILE A 44 -31.77 8.86 -0.64
CA ILE A 44 -31.62 7.53 -1.23
C ILE A 44 -30.42 7.51 -2.21
N ALA A 45 -30.31 8.50 -3.09
CA ALA A 45 -29.20 8.60 -4.04
C ALA A 45 -27.85 8.76 -3.31
N ALA A 46 -27.81 9.59 -2.26
CA ALA A 46 -26.59 9.75 -1.44
C ALA A 46 -26.21 8.45 -0.70
N ALA A 47 -27.18 7.71 -0.18
CA ALA A 47 -26.97 6.41 0.45
C ALA A 47 -26.50 5.35 -0.56
N GLN A 48 -27.05 5.33 -1.77
CA GLN A 48 -26.62 4.46 -2.85
C GLN A 48 -25.19 4.76 -3.31
N ILE A 49 -24.83 6.04 -3.50
CA ILE A 49 -23.45 6.43 -3.82
C ILE A 49 -22.48 6.00 -2.70
N LYS A 50 -22.89 6.13 -1.44
CA LYS A 50 -22.08 5.71 -0.30
C LYS A 50 -21.94 4.19 -0.23
N LEU A 51 -23.01 3.45 -0.52
CA LEU A 51 -23.03 1.99 -0.61
C LEU A 51 -22.16 1.51 -1.78
N ASP A 52 -22.30 2.09 -2.97
CA ASP A 52 -21.46 1.76 -4.14
C ASP A 52 -19.98 2.04 -3.89
N ARG A 53 -19.67 3.14 -3.18
CA ARG A 53 -18.29 3.41 -2.74
C ARG A 53 -17.80 2.38 -1.73
N ALA A 54 -18.65 1.95 -0.80
CA ALA A 54 -18.31 0.93 0.19
C ALA A 54 -18.12 -0.44 -0.47
N LEU A 55 -19.02 -0.83 -1.39
CA LEU A 55 -18.91 -2.08 -2.16
C LEU A 55 -17.69 -2.11 -3.07
N LYS A 56 -17.37 -0.99 -3.76
CA LYS A 56 -16.12 -0.85 -4.52
C LYS A 56 -14.86 -0.83 -3.66
N ALA A 57 -14.98 -0.40 -2.40
CA ALA A 57 -13.90 -0.51 -1.42
C ALA A 57 -13.77 -1.92 -0.82
N GLU A 58 -14.81 -2.73 -0.93
CA GLU A 58 -14.87 -4.14 -0.50
C GLU A 58 -14.48 -5.13 -1.60
N GLU A 59 -14.31 -4.72 -2.86
CA GLU A 59 -13.50 -5.48 -3.81
C GLU A 59 -12.07 -5.44 -3.29
N ALA A 60 -11.76 -6.41 -2.45
CA ALA A 60 -10.48 -6.55 -1.78
C ALA A 60 -9.40 -6.57 -2.87
N GLU A 61 -8.65 -5.47 -2.97
CA GLU A 61 -7.52 -5.38 -3.89
C GLU A 61 -6.66 -6.62 -3.73
N VAL A 62 -6.25 -7.24 -4.82
CA VAL A 62 -5.36 -8.41 -4.78
C VAL A 62 -3.94 -7.93 -5.03
N VAL A 63 -3.03 -8.33 -4.15
CA VAL A 63 -1.60 -8.20 -4.38
C VAL A 63 -1.02 -9.60 -4.57
N TYR A 64 -0.50 -9.84 -5.75
CA TYR A 64 0.26 -11.04 -6.06
C TYR A 64 1.67 -10.90 -5.52
N TYR A 65 2.25 -11.99 -5.02
CA TYR A 65 3.63 -11.97 -4.56
C TYR A 65 4.36 -13.26 -4.88
N ASP A 66 5.69 -13.18 -4.85
CA ASP A 66 6.55 -14.35 -4.94
C ASP A 66 7.81 -14.19 -4.08
N HIS A 67 8.47 -15.29 -3.83
CA HIS A 67 9.75 -15.39 -3.13
C HIS A 67 10.85 -15.80 -4.11
N VAL A 68 11.88 -14.99 -4.21
CA VAL A 68 13.10 -15.28 -4.94
C VAL A 68 14.14 -15.76 -3.93
N PRO A 69 14.45 -17.07 -3.88
CA PRO A 69 15.28 -17.64 -2.83
C PRO A 69 16.76 -17.31 -2.98
N ASP A 70 17.20 -17.01 -4.20
CA ASP A 70 18.59 -16.76 -4.52
C ASP A 70 18.76 -15.59 -5.49
N SER A 71 19.67 -14.69 -5.14
CA SER A 71 20.11 -13.57 -5.97
C SER A 71 21.47 -13.06 -5.50
N PRO A 72 22.19 -12.23 -6.29
CA PRO A 72 23.47 -11.65 -5.91
C PRO A 72 23.45 -10.86 -4.58
N ILE A 73 22.28 -10.48 -4.10
CA ILE A 73 22.10 -9.74 -2.82
C ILE A 73 21.31 -10.52 -1.78
N GLY A 74 21.10 -11.83 -2.00
CA GLY A 74 20.34 -12.74 -1.14
C GLY A 74 18.86 -12.85 -1.51
N ALA A 75 18.13 -13.65 -0.73
CA ALA A 75 16.71 -13.88 -0.96
C ALA A 75 15.87 -12.62 -0.76
N PHE A 76 14.82 -12.45 -1.58
CA PHE A 76 13.87 -11.37 -1.44
C PHE A 76 12.44 -11.79 -1.81
N PHE A 77 11.46 -11.02 -1.36
CA PHE A 77 10.06 -11.11 -1.78
C PHE A 77 9.72 -9.93 -2.66
N VAL A 78 8.84 -10.15 -3.62
CA VAL A 78 8.30 -9.09 -4.48
C VAL A 78 6.79 -9.15 -4.49
N GLY A 79 6.12 -7.99 -4.49
CA GLY A 79 4.67 -7.84 -4.53
C GLY A 79 4.23 -6.96 -5.68
N LEU A 80 3.16 -7.37 -6.38
CA LEU A 80 2.59 -6.72 -7.55
C LEU A 80 1.09 -6.50 -7.32
N SER A 81 0.64 -5.27 -7.35
CA SER A 81 -0.78 -4.88 -7.42
C SER A 81 -1.19 -4.69 -8.88
N GLU A 82 -2.47 -4.45 -9.14
CA GLU A 82 -2.96 -4.07 -10.48
C GLU A 82 -2.35 -2.76 -11.01
N ARG A 83 -1.77 -1.95 -10.12
CA ARG A 83 -1.17 -0.64 -10.46
C ARG A 83 0.35 -0.67 -10.56
N GLY A 84 0.96 -1.81 -10.35
CA GLY A 84 2.40 -1.96 -10.44
C GLY A 84 3.05 -2.60 -9.21
N VAL A 85 4.37 -2.56 -9.17
CA VAL A 85 5.14 -3.14 -8.08
C VAL A 85 4.95 -2.32 -6.82
N VAL A 86 4.49 -2.97 -5.74
CA VAL A 86 4.15 -2.35 -4.45
C VAL A 86 5.13 -2.72 -3.34
N ALA A 87 5.88 -3.81 -3.52
CA ALA A 87 6.81 -4.32 -2.53
C ALA A 87 8.03 -4.99 -3.16
N LEU A 88 9.21 -4.75 -2.60
CA LEU A 88 10.40 -5.57 -2.69
C LEU A 88 11.03 -5.60 -1.30
N SER A 89 11.11 -6.76 -0.67
CA SER A 89 11.49 -6.87 0.73
C SER A 89 12.44 -8.03 0.97
N PHE A 90 13.40 -7.82 1.85
CA PHE A 90 14.36 -8.82 2.32
C PHE A 90 13.90 -9.45 3.65
N ALA A 91 12.60 -9.71 3.79
CA ALA A 91 12.05 -10.32 4.98
C ALA A 91 12.68 -11.71 5.26
N GLU A 92 12.77 -12.07 6.53
CA GLU A 92 13.37 -13.34 6.94
C GLU A 92 12.49 -14.55 6.62
N SER A 93 11.17 -14.32 6.52
CA SER A 93 10.18 -15.37 6.23
C SER A 93 9.00 -14.81 5.43
N GLU A 94 8.27 -15.72 4.80
CA GLU A 94 7.03 -15.38 4.08
C GLU A 94 5.99 -14.77 5.02
N ASN A 95 5.85 -15.26 6.25
CA ASN A 95 4.93 -14.69 7.21
C ASN A 95 5.31 -13.24 7.57
N SER A 96 6.60 -12.99 7.87
CA SER A 96 7.08 -11.62 8.15
C SER A 96 6.86 -10.68 6.97
N PHE A 97 7.04 -11.15 5.73
CA PHE A 97 6.76 -10.37 4.53
C PHE A 97 5.26 -10.07 4.41
N ARG A 98 4.41 -11.07 4.57
CA ARG A 98 2.95 -10.91 4.47
C ARG A 98 2.42 -9.94 5.52
N ASP A 99 2.83 -10.10 6.78
CA ASP A 99 2.44 -9.21 7.87
C ASP A 99 2.90 -7.77 7.59
N TRP A 100 4.16 -7.59 7.17
CA TRP A 100 4.70 -6.29 6.79
C TRP A 100 3.93 -5.64 5.64
N LEU A 101 3.53 -6.40 4.64
CA LEU A 101 2.79 -5.91 3.48
C LEU A 101 1.34 -5.59 3.85
N GLN A 102 0.66 -6.44 4.62
CA GLN A 102 -0.72 -6.22 5.08
C GLN A 102 -0.89 -4.96 5.92
N HIS A 103 0.15 -4.58 6.71
CA HIS A 103 0.14 -3.30 7.44
C HIS A 103 0.21 -2.07 6.52
N ARG A 104 0.58 -2.24 5.26
CA ARG A 104 0.74 -1.15 4.28
C ARG A 104 -0.38 -1.09 3.26
N VAL A 105 -0.89 -2.24 2.86
CA VAL A 105 -1.96 -2.36 1.86
C VAL A 105 -3.11 -3.16 2.41
N ARG A 106 -4.34 -2.68 2.19
CA ARG A 106 -5.55 -3.45 2.50
C ARG A 106 -5.90 -4.32 1.30
N ALA A 107 -5.23 -5.46 1.18
CA ALA A 107 -5.34 -6.34 0.03
C ALA A 107 -5.33 -7.81 0.43
N THR A 108 -5.94 -8.65 -0.39
CA THR A 108 -5.74 -10.11 -0.32
C THR A 108 -4.39 -10.45 -0.93
N LEU A 109 -3.54 -11.15 -0.17
CA LEU A 109 -2.21 -11.54 -0.64
C LEU A 109 -2.27 -12.95 -1.23
N VAL A 110 -1.93 -13.09 -2.50
CA VAL A 110 -1.94 -14.36 -3.25
C VAL A 110 -0.53 -14.64 -3.78
N ARG A 111 0.02 -15.80 -3.43
CA ARG A 111 1.29 -16.24 -4.01
C ARG A 111 1.06 -16.77 -5.42
N GLU A 112 1.59 -16.07 -6.43
CA GLU A 112 1.39 -16.41 -7.85
C GLU A 112 2.65 -16.06 -8.65
N PRO A 113 3.64 -16.97 -8.71
CA PRO A 113 4.92 -16.73 -9.36
C PRO A 113 4.81 -16.30 -10.83
N ASN A 114 3.82 -16.83 -11.55
CA ASN A 114 3.65 -16.53 -12.97
C ASN A 114 3.35 -15.05 -13.23
N LYS A 115 2.62 -14.40 -12.33
CA LYS A 115 2.31 -12.95 -12.39
C LYS A 115 3.55 -12.08 -12.17
N LEU A 116 4.53 -12.60 -11.42
CA LEU A 116 5.74 -11.87 -11.02
C LEU A 116 6.94 -12.16 -11.93
N ARG A 117 6.82 -13.10 -12.88
CA ARG A 117 7.95 -13.57 -13.70
C ARG A 117 8.73 -12.43 -14.36
N GLU A 118 8.03 -11.47 -14.96
CA GLU A 118 8.68 -10.34 -15.63
C GLU A 118 9.40 -9.42 -14.65
N VAL A 119 8.76 -9.11 -13.52
CA VAL A 119 9.36 -8.27 -12.46
C VAL A 119 10.61 -8.94 -11.90
N VAL A 120 10.52 -10.23 -11.57
CA VAL A 120 11.65 -11.01 -11.03
C VAL A 120 12.79 -11.06 -12.05
N SER A 121 12.50 -11.38 -13.32
CA SER A 121 13.52 -11.43 -14.38
C SER A 121 14.25 -10.09 -14.50
N GLN A 122 13.52 -8.97 -14.57
CA GLN A 122 14.15 -7.65 -14.68
C GLN A 122 15.02 -7.28 -13.46
N VAL A 123 14.59 -7.69 -12.25
CA VAL A 123 15.38 -7.46 -11.02
C VAL A 123 16.67 -8.28 -11.05
N LEU A 124 16.61 -9.55 -11.44
CA LEU A 124 17.78 -10.42 -11.54
C LEU A 124 18.75 -9.91 -12.61
N ASP A 125 18.26 -9.62 -13.83
CA ASP A 125 19.06 -9.04 -14.91
C ASP A 125 19.77 -7.74 -14.49
N TYR A 126 19.08 -6.91 -13.68
CA TYR A 126 19.70 -5.68 -13.14
C TYR A 126 20.82 -5.99 -12.15
N LEU A 127 20.62 -6.93 -11.26
CA LEU A 127 21.60 -7.34 -10.24
C LEU A 127 22.81 -8.06 -10.84
N GLU A 128 22.64 -8.69 -12.00
CA GLU A 128 23.70 -9.31 -12.80
C GLU A 128 24.40 -8.32 -13.76
N GLY A 129 23.92 -7.08 -13.82
CA GLY A 129 24.49 -6.03 -14.67
C GLY A 129 24.03 -6.08 -16.14
N HIS A 130 23.14 -6.98 -16.50
CA HIS A 130 22.61 -7.16 -17.86
C HIS A 130 21.57 -6.10 -18.22
N ARG A 131 20.95 -5.46 -17.22
CA ARG A 131 19.93 -4.43 -17.35
C ARG A 131 20.31 -3.15 -16.59
N LYS A 132 19.88 -2.00 -17.09
CA LYS A 132 20.13 -0.69 -16.46
C LYS A 132 18.86 -0.03 -15.89
N ASP A 133 17.70 -0.31 -16.46
CA ASP A 133 16.43 0.35 -16.19
C ASP A 133 15.30 -0.68 -16.05
N PHE A 134 14.21 -0.28 -15.42
CA PHE A 134 13.00 -1.08 -15.24
C PHE A 134 11.85 -0.52 -16.07
N THR A 135 10.95 -1.40 -16.59
CA THR A 135 9.88 -1.01 -17.51
C THR A 135 8.47 -1.15 -16.92
N PHE A 136 8.35 -1.38 -15.63
CA PHE A 136 7.07 -1.52 -14.94
C PHE A 136 6.74 -0.31 -14.07
N GLU A 137 5.45 -0.13 -13.79
CA GLU A 137 4.93 0.92 -12.92
C GLU A 137 5.13 0.56 -11.44
N TYR A 138 5.09 1.59 -10.58
CA TYR A 138 5.21 1.44 -9.13
C TYR A 138 3.93 1.90 -8.43
N ASP A 139 3.42 1.08 -7.53
CA ASP A 139 2.31 1.46 -6.68
C ASP A 139 2.81 2.07 -5.37
N LEU A 140 2.85 3.39 -5.32
CA LEU A 140 3.29 4.17 -4.17
C LEU A 140 2.13 4.74 -3.33
N ARG A 141 0.90 4.30 -3.56
CA ARG A 141 -0.29 4.77 -2.81
C ARG A 141 -0.17 4.61 -1.29
N PRO A 142 0.42 3.51 -0.77
CA PRO A 142 0.57 3.34 0.68
C PRO A 142 1.47 4.38 1.36
N LEU A 143 2.16 5.22 0.59
CA LEU A 143 3.11 6.21 1.11
C LEU A 143 2.45 7.58 1.33
N THR A 144 2.99 8.32 2.29
CA THR A 144 2.61 9.73 2.49
C THR A 144 3.03 10.61 1.31
N PRO A 145 2.40 11.78 1.10
CA PRO A 145 2.82 12.70 0.04
C PRO A 145 4.30 13.11 0.12
N PHE A 146 4.84 13.27 1.33
CA PHE A 146 6.26 13.58 1.52
C PHE A 146 7.16 12.42 1.07
N GLN A 147 6.86 11.20 1.48
CA GLN A 147 7.62 10.01 1.07
C GLN A 147 7.57 9.82 -0.45
N ARG A 148 6.39 9.95 -1.07
CA ARG A 148 6.26 9.88 -2.53
C ARG A 148 7.13 10.91 -3.24
N ASN A 149 7.14 12.17 -2.77
CA ASN A 149 7.96 13.22 -3.37
C ASN A 149 9.47 12.91 -3.25
N VAL A 150 9.92 12.43 -2.10
CA VAL A 150 11.32 12.00 -1.88
C VAL A 150 11.67 10.86 -2.83
N LEU A 151 10.85 9.80 -2.89
CA LEU A 151 11.12 8.62 -3.72
C LEU A 151 11.06 8.94 -5.22
N ALA A 152 10.08 9.73 -5.67
CA ALA A 152 10.00 10.19 -7.05
C ALA A 152 11.19 11.07 -7.46
N THR A 153 11.78 11.79 -6.52
CA THR A 153 12.96 12.63 -6.79
C THR A 153 14.23 11.78 -6.86
N VAL A 154 14.40 10.79 -5.96
CA VAL A 154 15.57 9.92 -6.00
C VAL A 154 15.54 8.97 -7.21
N GLN A 155 14.37 8.59 -7.69
CA GLN A 155 14.20 7.78 -8.90
C GLN A 155 14.82 8.45 -10.16
N LYS A 156 14.88 9.78 -10.16
CA LYS A 156 15.47 10.57 -11.27
C LYS A 156 17.00 10.65 -11.22
N VAL A 157 17.63 10.11 -10.18
CA VAL A 157 19.10 10.08 -10.09
C VAL A 157 19.61 9.00 -11.05
N PRO A 158 20.46 9.36 -12.03
CA PRO A 158 20.96 8.39 -13.00
C PRO A 158 21.78 7.27 -12.35
N ARG A 159 21.85 6.13 -13.03
CA ARG A 159 22.80 5.05 -12.69
C ARG A 159 24.23 5.59 -12.75
N GLY A 160 25.04 5.24 -11.75
CA GLY A 160 26.43 5.72 -11.64
C GLY A 160 26.58 7.09 -10.98
N GLU A 161 25.47 7.74 -10.63
CA GLU A 161 25.47 9.00 -9.90
C GLU A 161 24.86 8.82 -8.51
N TYR A 162 25.15 9.76 -7.62
CA TYR A 162 24.54 9.83 -6.29
C TYR A 162 24.28 11.28 -5.87
N LEU A 163 23.43 11.43 -4.88
CA LEU A 163 23.14 12.69 -4.19
C LEU A 163 23.46 12.57 -2.71
N THR A 164 23.66 13.69 -2.05
CA THR A 164 23.61 13.72 -0.59
C THR A 164 22.16 13.89 -0.08
N TYR A 165 21.88 13.49 1.17
CA TYR A 165 20.59 13.74 1.81
C TYR A 165 20.21 15.22 1.78
N GLY A 166 21.21 16.12 1.93
CA GLY A 166 21.00 17.57 1.87
C GLY A 166 20.64 18.07 0.47
N GLU A 167 21.26 17.53 -0.57
CA GLU A 167 20.94 17.84 -1.97
C GLU A 167 19.53 17.37 -2.32
N LEU A 168 19.18 16.15 -1.95
CA LEU A 168 17.84 15.64 -2.16
C LEU A 168 16.79 16.50 -1.42
N ALA A 169 17.07 16.93 -0.18
CA ALA A 169 16.23 17.84 0.56
C ALA A 169 16.03 19.20 -0.15
N ARG A 170 17.08 19.75 -0.74
CA ARG A 170 16.98 20.95 -1.57
C ARG A 170 16.15 20.72 -2.84
N ARG A 171 16.34 19.60 -3.53
CA ARG A 171 15.59 19.27 -4.77
C ARG A 171 14.08 19.13 -4.54
N ILE A 172 13.67 18.66 -3.36
CA ILE A 172 12.24 18.62 -2.98
C ILE A 172 11.69 19.91 -2.40
N GLY A 173 12.47 21.01 -2.44
CA GLY A 173 12.05 22.31 -1.91
C GLY A 173 12.00 22.41 -0.38
N LYS A 174 12.72 21.55 0.34
CA LYS A 174 12.76 21.51 1.81
C LYS A 174 14.21 21.50 2.32
N PRO A 175 14.97 22.59 2.09
CA PRO A 175 16.33 22.70 2.60
C PRO A 175 16.31 22.55 4.14
N GLY A 176 17.23 21.75 4.70
CA GLY A 176 17.25 21.43 6.13
C GLY A 176 16.50 20.14 6.52
N ALA A 177 15.69 19.56 5.64
CA ALA A 177 14.95 18.32 5.91
C ALA A 177 15.75 17.02 5.71
N ALA A 178 17.09 17.04 5.70
CA ALA A 178 17.94 15.89 5.40
C ALA A 178 17.62 14.66 6.28
N ARG A 179 17.33 14.86 7.60
CA ARG A 179 16.94 13.76 8.50
C ARG A 179 15.60 13.15 8.10
N ALA A 180 14.60 13.97 7.77
CA ALA A 180 13.28 13.50 7.34
C ALA A 180 13.37 12.78 5.97
N VAL A 181 14.24 13.26 5.07
CA VAL A 181 14.56 12.58 3.80
C VAL A 181 15.17 11.19 4.07
N GLY A 182 16.10 11.09 5.02
CA GLY A 182 16.68 9.81 5.42
C GLY A 182 15.63 8.83 5.95
N GLN A 183 14.69 9.30 6.75
CA GLN A 183 13.56 8.48 7.25
C GLN A 183 12.64 8.04 6.09
N ALA A 184 12.32 8.92 5.16
CA ALA A 184 11.51 8.60 3.99
C ALA A 184 12.18 7.55 3.10
N LEU A 185 13.50 7.66 2.86
CA LEU A 185 14.28 6.66 2.12
C LEU A 185 14.35 5.33 2.86
N GLY A 186 14.48 5.36 4.20
CA GLY A 186 14.47 4.17 5.06
C GLY A 186 13.14 3.41 5.03
N SER A 187 12.03 4.08 4.68
CA SER A 187 10.70 3.48 4.53
C SER A 187 10.36 3.06 3.09
N ASN A 188 11.33 3.13 2.16
CA ASN A 188 11.14 2.73 0.77
C ASN A 188 10.64 1.28 0.68
N PRO A 189 9.43 1.01 0.14
CA PRO A 189 8.88 -0.33 0.07
C PRO A 189 9.43 -1.16 -1.09
N ILE A 190 10.13 -0.53 -2.04
CA ILE A 190 10.65 -1.16 -3.26
C ILE A 190 12.11 -0.75 -3.51
N PRO A 191 13.02 -1.04 -2.53
CA PRO A 191 14.44 -0.75 -2.70
C PRO A 191 14.99 -1.44 -3.97
N ILE A 192 16.09 -0.92 -4.51
CA ILE A 192 16.66 -1.25 -5.81
C ILE A 192 15.86 -0.62 -6.96
N LEU A 193 14.55 -0.90 -7.05
CA LEU A 193 13.67 -0.36 -8.08
C LEU A 193 13.55 1.17 -7.94
N ILE A 194 13.38 1.65 -6.71
CA ILE A 194 13.63 3.05 -6.37
C ILE A 194 14.99 3.13 -5.68
N PRO A 195 15.97 3.79 -6.30
CA PRO A 195 17.38 3.66 -5.95
C PRO A 195 17.77 4.50 -4.72
N CYS A 196 17.16 4.20 -3.55
CA CYS A 196 17.52 4.88 -2.29
C CYS A 196 19.01 4.68 -1.90
N HIS A 197 19.68 3.67 -2.46
CA HIS A 197 21.10 3.47 -2.32
C HIS A 197 21.97 4.58 -2.96
N ARG A 198 21.43 5.33 -3.94
CA ARG A 198 22.11 6.49 -4.56
C ARG A 198 22.08 7.76 -3.72
N VAL A 199 21.77 7.66 -2.41
CA VAL A 199 21.78 8.82 -1.51
C VAL A 199 22.79 8.57 -0.37
N LEU A 200 23.81 9.45 -0.28
CA LEU A 200 24.91 9.35 0.64
C LEU A 200 24.87 10.47 1.69
N ALA A 201 25.67 10.35 2.73
CA ALA A 201 25.91 11.44 3.67
C ALA A 201 26.79 12.55 3.04
N SER A 202 26.78 13.74 3.63
CA SER A 202 27.52 14.89 3.11
C SER A 202 29.04 14.74 3.15
N ASP A 203 29.54 13.86 4.01
CA ASP A 203 30.94 13.49 4.13
C ASP A 203 31.36 12.35 3.17
N GLY A 204 30.43 11.91 2.30
CA GLY A 204 30.65 10.79 1.38
C GLY A 204 30.47 9.41 2.01
N SER A 205 30.17 9.32 3.30
CA SER A 205 29.90 8.04 3.95
C SER A 205 28.57 7.45 3.44
N LEU A 206 28.49 6.12 3.41
CA LEU A 206 27.34 5.42 2.85
C LEU A 206 26.04 5.65 3.65
N GLY A 207 26.15 5.99 4.94
CA GLY A 207 24.99 6.11 5.84
C GLY A 207 24.26 4.79 5.99
N GLY A 208 22.95 4.85 6.35
CA GLY A 208 22.11 3.65 6.49
C GLY A 208 21.57 3.12 5.18
N TYR A 209 21.16 1.84 5.18
CA TYR A 209 20.38 1.21 4.12
C TYR A 209 19.40 0.21 4.73
N SER A 210 18.15 0.23 4.28
CA SER A 210 17.07 -0.62 4.80
C SER A 210 17.02 -2.02 4.20
N GLY A 211 17.74 -2.27 3.10
CA GLY A 211 17.84 -3.58 2.48
C GLY A 211 18.68 -4.56 3.30
N ARG A 212 18.52 -5.87 3.04
CA ARG A 212 19.31 -6.93 3.68
C ARG A 212 20.80 -6.67 3.47
N GLY A 213 21.60 -6.94 4.52
CA GLY A 213 23.04 -6.66 4.48
C GLY A 213 23.40 -5.19 4.75
N GLY A 214 22.40 -4.29 4.86
CA GLY A 214 22.61 -2.90 5.24
C GLY A 214 23.60 -2.19 4.30
N VAL A 215 24.59 -1.54 4.89
CA VAL A 215 25.60 -0.75 4.15
C VAL A 215 26.38 -1.57 3.12
N ARG A 216 26.61 -2.87 3.37
CA ARG A 216 27.30 -3.75 2.39
C ARG A 216 26.53 -3.90 1.08
N THR A 217 25.21 -4.12 1.16
CA THR A 217 24.37 -4.20 -0.04
C THR A 217 24.30 -2.87 -0.77
N LYS A 218 24.23 -1.75 -0.03
CA LYS A 218 24.29 -0.41 -0.62
C LYS A 218 25.60 -0.20 -1.39
N GLU A 219 26.72 -0.56 -0.81
CA GLU A 219 28.03 -0.48 -1.45
C GLU A 219 28.09 -1.35 -2.70
N ALA A 220 27.64 -2.60 -2.63
CA ALA A 220 27.62 -3.52 -3.77
C ALA A 220 26.77 -2.97 -4.93
N LEU A 221 25.60 -2.39 -4.64
CA LEU A 221 24.77 -1.74 -5.67
C LEU A 221 25.45 -0.53 -6.30
N LEU A 222 26.07 0.34 -5.50
CA LEU A 222 26.79 1.50 -6.02
C LEU A 222 28.01 1.10 -6.88
N ARG A 223 28.74 0.03 -6.51
CA ARG A 223 29.81 -0.55 -7.33
C ARG A 223 29.29 -1.17 -8.62
N LEU A 224 28.20 -1.93 -8.56
CA LEU A 224 27.53 -2.49 -9.73
C LEU A 224 27.10 -1.40 -10.72
N GLU A 225 26.73 -0.24 -10.20
CA GLU A 225 26.33 0.92 -11.01
C GLU A 225 27.49 1.77 -11.50
N GLY A 226 28.70 1.54 -10.99
CA GLY A 226 29.89 2.33 -11.31
C GLY A 226 29.98 3.68 -10.59
N ALA A 227 29.17 3.89 -9.55
CA ALA A 227 29.19 5.09 -8.72
C ALA A 227 30.33 5.09 -7.68
N LEU A 228 30.85 3.91 -7.35
CA LEU A 228 32.01 3.69 -6.48
C LEU A 228 33.01 2.77 -7.18
N HIS A 229 34.29 3.08 -6.99
CA HIS A 229 35.43 2.31 -7.50
C HIS A 229 36.05 1.43 -6.43
#